data_ecee00be8ce5bd6119631d3233d72e18
#
_entry.id   ecee00be8ce5bd6119631d3233d72e18
#
_cell.length_a   1.000
_cell.length_b   1.000
_cell.length_c   1.000
_cell.angle_alpha   90.00
_cell.angle_beta   90.00
_cell.angle_gamma   90.00
#
_symmetry.space_group_name_H-M   'P 1'
#
loop_
_entity.id
_entity.type
_entity.pdbx_description
1 polymer ?
#
loop_
_entity_poly.entity_id
_entity_poly.type
_entity_poly.pdbx_seq_one_letter_code
_entity_poly.pdbx_strand_id
1 'polypeptide(L)'
;AAGDPHYRIWMTHTPEGTVIDDPLQLGTTMNQHVSYTGAAVSMYTHMGTHIDALNHFGLDGKIWNRFAAKDHAGDRGWRVAGVENFPPIVARGVLIDVAAAKGKPMLDDGYRITRADIEQALQRQKVELQTGDVVLLRPGRMQEYENAHAYMQNPPGLGYHAARYLVETAGAMVVGADNLSLEAFPSQLESDYVPVHTYLLAEQGTPIIELAYLEDLSRDQVYEFAFIGSPLKFRGADAAPLRPTAFPLD
;
A
#
# COMPACT_ATOMS: atom_id res chain seq x y z
N ALA A 1 11.29 7.89 -2.09
CA ALA A 1 12.31 7.98 -3.14
C ALA A 1 12.98 9.36 -3.15
N ALA A 2 14.04 9.54 -3.94
CA ALA A 2 14.68 10.85 -4.08
C ALA A 2 13.68 11.86 -4.69
N GLY A 3 13.41 12.94 -3.96
CA GLY A 3 12.45 13.97 -4.37
C GLY A 3 11.09 13.90 -3.69
N ASP A 4 10.75 12.80 -3.03
CA ASP A 4 9.49 12.70 -2.31
C ASP A 4 9.50 13.55 -1.05
N PRO A 5 8.36 14.17 -0.68
CA PRO A 5 8.26 14.95 0.54
C PRO A 5 8.53 14.12 1.78
N HIS A 6 9.37 14.63 2.68
CA HIS A 6 9.61 13.99 3.95
C HIS A 6 8.40 14.13 4.87
N TYR A 7 8.18 13.12 5.71
CA TYR A 7 7.25 13.25 6.83
C TYR A 7 7.69 14.36 7.77
N ARG A 8 6.76 15.25 8.08
CA ARG A 8 6.96 16.32 9.06
C ARG A 8 5.74 16.41 9.96
N ILE A 9 5.99 16.56 11.25
CA ILE A 9 4.97 16.85 12.25
C ILE A 9 5.40 18.08 13.02
N TRP A 10 4.47 18.96 13.32
CA TRP A 10 4.70 20.11 14.19
C TRP A 10 3.47 20.37 15.04
N MET A 11 3.71 21.00 16.20
CA MET A 11 2.62 21.38 17.09
C MET A 11 2.02 22.70 16.60
N THR A 12 0.70 22.75 16.50
CA THR A 12 -0.07 23.96 16.21
C THR A 12 -0.52 24.65 17.51
N HIS A 13 -0.67 23.86 18.57
CA HIS A 13 -1.01 24.33 19.90
C HIS A 13 -0.23 23.52 20.94
N THR A 14 0.24 24.19 21.97
CA THR A 14 0.81 23.59 23.17
C THR A 14 0.09 24.15 24.41
N PRO A 15 0.14 23.47 25.56
CA PRO A 15 -0.49 23.98 26.78
C PRO A 15 0.01 25.40 27.17
N GLU A 16 1.32 25.63 27.09
CA GLU A 16 1.94 26.89 27.36
C GLU A 16 1.56 27.96 26.33
N GLY A 17 1.59 27.62 25.05
CA GLY A 17 1.20 28.50 23.95
C GLY A 17 -0.26 28.93 24.03
N THR A 18 -1.13 28.08 24.50
CA THR A 18 -2.55 28.42 24.71
C THR A 18 -2.71 29.51 25.75
N VAL A 19 -1.89 29.52 26.81
CA VAL A 19 -1.90 30.54 27.86
C VAL A 19 -1.20 31.82 27.40
N ILE A 20 -0.02 31.71 26.74
CA ILE A 20 0.84 32.85 26.35
C ILE A 20 0.25 33.60 25.16
N ASP A 21 -0.12 32.87 24.11
CA ASP A 21 -0.55 33.45 22.82
C ASP A 21 -2.05 33.74 22.78
N ASP A 22 -2.82 33.08 23.65
CA ASP A 22 -4.30 33.16 23.74
C ASP A 22 -5.00 33.24 22.36
N PRO A 23 -4.79 32.27 21.48
CA PRO A 23 -5.24 32.33 20.09
C PRO A 23 -6.76 32.42 19.95
N LEU A 24 -7.49 32.02 20.98
CA LEU A 24 -8.95 32.08 21.03
C LEU A 24 -9.48 33.30 21.77
N GLN A 25 -8.58 34.15 22.33
CA GLN A 25 -8.91 35.35 23.08
C GLN A 25 -9.83 35.10 24.28
N LEU A 26 -9.60 34.00 25.00
CA LEU A 26 -10.37 33.59 26.16
C LEU A 26 -9.88 34.18 27.47
N GLY A 27 -8.67 34.73 27.46
CA GLY A 27 -8.00 35.27 28.64
C GLY A 27 -7.48 34.22 29.61
N THR A 28 -6.63 34.63 30.53
CA THR A 28 -5.93 33.72 31.45
C THR A 28 -6.88 32.97 32.40
N THR A 29 -7.98 33.59 32.80
CA THR A 29 -8.96 32.94 33.71
C THR A 29 -9.62 31.74 33.09
N MET A 30 -9.98 31.82 31.82
CA MET A 30 -10.59 30.69 31.11
C MET A 30 -9.59 29.59 30.77
N ASN A 31 -8.32 29.94 30.58
CA ASN A 31 -7.25 29.02 30.19
C ASN A 31 -6.48 28.38 31.35
N GLN A 32 -6.59 28.92 32.57
CA GLN A 32 -5.74 28.51 33.71
C GLN A 32 -5.87 27.01 34.08
N HIS A 33 -6.96 26.39 33.75
CA HIS A 33 -7.24 24.95 34.05
C HIS A 33 -7.35 24.08 32.79
N VAL A 34 -7.11 24.67 31.63
CA VAL A 34 -7.26 23.95 30.34
C VAL A 34 -5.87 23.65 29.77
N SER A 35 -5.68 22.43 29.37
CA SER A 35 -4.45 21.97 28.70
C SER A 35 -4.84 21.15 27.49
N TYR A 36 -4.45 21.61 26.29
CA TYR A 36 -4.67 20.85 25.07
C TYR A 36 -3.50 21.03 24.09
N THR A 37 -3.42 20.10 23.15
CA THR A 37 -2.43 20.12 22.09
C THR A 37 -3.10 19.97 20.74
N GLY A 38 -2.54 20.60 19.74
CA GLY A 38 -2.88 20.38 18.35
C GLY A 38 -1.63 20.08 17.55
N ALA A 39 -1.72 19.24 16.55
CA ALA A 39 -0.62 18.92 15.65
C ALA A 39 -1.06 19.00 14.20
N ALA A 40 -0.11 19.31 13.32
CA ALA A 40 -0.28 19.19 11.87
C ALA A 40 0.80 18.26 11.30
N VAL A 41 0.48 17.64 10.18
CA VAL A 41 1.36 16.70 9.48
C VAL A 41 1.43 17.07 8.01
N SER A 42 2.64 16.96 7.44
CA SER A 42 2.88 16.95 5.99
C SER A 42 3.61 15.67 5.65
N MET A 43 3.11 14.94 4.65
CA MET A 43 3.63 13.64 4.27
C MET A 43 3.39 13.32 2.80
N TYR A 44 4.20 12.43 2.27
CA TYR A 44 3.94 11.81 0.98
C TYR A 44 2.76 10.83 1.09
N THR A 45 1.91 10.75 0.08
CA THR A 45 0.71 9.91 0.11
C THR A 45 1.02 8.41 0.13
N HIS A 46 2.19 8.02 -0.38
CA HIS A 46 2.70 6.64 -0.38
C HIS A 46 3.60 6.34 0.82
N MET A 47 3.33 6.91 1.99
CA MET A 47 4.14 6.71 3.20
C MET A 47 3.55 5.64 4.12
N GLY A 48 4.41 4.72 4.58
CA GLY A 48 3.99 3.58 5.41
C GLY A 48 3.10 2.62 4.62
N THR A 49 2.37 1.76 5.29
CA THR A 49 1.37 0.93 4.60
C THR A 49 0.32 1.83 3.96
N HIS A 50 0.17 1.73 2.65
CA HIS A 50 -0.71 2.55 1.85
C HIS A 50 -1.39 1.75 0.74
N ILE A 51 -2.37 2.35 0.12
CA ILE A 51 -3.03 1.82 -1.07
C ILE A 51 -2.92 2.82 -2.21
N ASP A 52 -2.51 2.34 -3.36
CA ASP A 52 -2.45 3.11 -4.60
C ASP A 52 -3.81 3.15 -5.27
N ALA A 53 -4.18 4.34 -5.69
CA ALA A 53 -5.40 4.58 -6.43
C ALA A 53 -5.20 4.40 -7.94
N LEU A 54 -6.31 4.30 -8.66
CA LEU A 54 -6.32 3.97 -10.08
C LEU A 54 -5.87 5.12 -11.00
N ASN A 55 -5.52 6.25 -10.42
CA ASN A 55 -4.92 7.39 -11.10
C ASN A 55 -3.40 7.49 -10.88
N HIS A 56 -2.80 6.55 -10.09
CA HIS A 56 -1.37 6.61 -9.78
C HIS A 56 -0.50 6.27 -11.01
N PHE A 57 -0.85 5.22 -11.75
CA PHE A 57 -0.15 4.85 -12.99
C PHE A 57 -1.08 4.91 -14.20
N GLY A 58 -0.47 5.20 -15.34
CA GLY A 58 -1.17 5.25 -16.62
C GLY A 58 -0.37 4.61 -17.74
N LEU A 59 -1.04 4.28 -18.82
CA LEU A 59 -0.47 3.75 -20.06
C LEU A 59 -0.88 4.66 -21.21
N ASP A 60 0.10 5.06 -22.07
CA ASP A 60 -0.14 5.95 -23.22
C ASP A 60 -0.90 7.23 -22.87
N GLY A 61 -0.56 7.85 -21.72
CA GLY A 61 -1.18 9.07 -21.22
C GLY A 61 -2.61 8.91 -20.71
N LYS A 62 -3.07 7.69 -20.45
CA LYS A 62 -4.38 7.35 -19.89
C LYS A 62 -4.22 6.57 -18.61
N ILE A 63 -5.04 6.91 -17.61
CA ILE A 63 -5.24 6.14 -16.38
C ILE A 63 -6.41 5.17 -16.55
N TRP A 64 -6.71 4.40 -15.48
CA TRP A 64 -7.84 3.48 -15.45
C TRP A 64 -9.11 4.08 -16.09
N ASN A 65 -9.91 3.22 -16.69
CA ASN A 65 -11.13 3.56 -17.42
C ASN A 65 -10.87 4.51 -18.61
N ARG A 66 -9.63 4.54 -19.11
CA ARG A 66 -9.19 5.30 -20.29
C ARG A 66 -9.31 6.83 -20.17
N PHE A 67 -9.41 7.36 -18.96
CA PHE A 67 -9.37 8.80 -18.74
C PHE A 67 -8.00 9.36 -19.16
N ALA A 68 -7.99 10.38 -20.01
CA ALA A 68 -6.77 11.04 -20.41
C ALA A 68 -6.20 11.88 -19.25
N ALA A 69 -4.97 11.59 -18.82
CA ALA A 69 -4.33 12.25 -17.68
C ALA A 69 -4.32 13.79 -17.84
N LYS A 70 -4.03 14.27 -19.05
CA LYS A 70 -3.99 15.72 -19.37
C LYS A 70 -5.28 16.47 -19.09
N ASP A 71 -6.43 15.77 -19.08
CA ASP A 71 -7.75 16.38 -18.89
C ASP A 71 -8.20 16.33 -17.43
N HIS A 72 -7.55 15.49 -16.61
CA HIS A 72 -8.00 15.18 -15.26
C HIS A 72 -6.95 15.44 -14.16
N ALA A 73 -5.66 15.56 -14.49
CA ALA A 73 -4.63 15.96 -13.54
C ALA A 73 -4.46 17.49 -13.54
N GLY A 74 -4.66 18.12 -12.41
CA GLY A 74 -4.54 19.58 -12.25
C GLY A 74 -3.77 19.96 -11.00
N ASP A 75 -3.53 21.26 -10.82
CA ASP A 75 -2.75 21.81 -9.68
C ASP A 75 -3.33 21.49 -8.29
N ARG A 76 -4.60 21.07 -8.25
CA ARG A 76 -5.27 20.67 -7.00
C ARG A 76 -5.50 19.18 -6.89
N GLY A 77 -4.70 18.38 -7.60
CA GLY A 77 -4.83 16.94 -7.67
C GLY A 77 -5.70 16.44 -8.82
N TRP A 78 -5.98 15.15 -8.79
CA TRP A 78 -6.78 14.46 -9.77
C TRP A 78 -8.28 14.73 -9.60
N ARG A 79 -9.02 14.69 -10.70
CA ARG A 79 -10.49 14.88 -10.71
C ARG A 79 -11.26 13.57 -10.79
N VAL A 80 -10.57 12.46 -11.11
CA VAL A 80 -11.15 11.12 -11.29
C VAL A 80 -10.20 10.06 -10.77
N ALA A 81 -10.75 8.91 -10.44
CA ALA A 81 -10.02 7.70 -10.05
C ALA A 81 -9.11 7.85 -8.81
N GLY A 82 -9.30 8.93 -8.01
CA GLY A 82 -8.53 9.17 -6.79
C GLY A 82 -8.97 8.28 -5.63
N VAL A 83 -8.11 8.20 -4.63
CA VAL A 83 -8.27 7.33 -3.45
C VAL A 83 -9.53 7.64 -2.64
N GLU A 84 -10.02 8.87 -2.68
CA GLU A 84 -11.26 9.26 -2.00
C GLU A 84 -12.51 8.52 -2.50
N ASN A 85 -12.43 7.92 -3.69
CA ASN A 85 -13.54 7.17 -4.29
C ASN A 85 -13.57 5.70 -3.85
N PHE A 86 -12.55 5.22 -3.16
CA PHE A 86 -12.56 3.84 -2.67
C PHE A 86 -13.56 3.68 -1.53
N PRO A 87 -14.43 2.67 -1.60
CA PRO A 87 -15.20 2.26 -0.44
C PRO A 87 -14.30 1.62 0.63
N PRO A 88 -14.76 1.47 1.87
CA PRO A 88 -14.11 0.56 2.80
C PRO A 88 -13.98 -0.84 2.18
N ILE A 89 -12.80 -1.41 2.26
CA ILE A 89 -12.54 -2.76 1.77
C ILE A 89 -12.82 -3.72 2.94
N VAL A 90 -13.83 -4.57 2.77
CA VAL A 90 -14.18 -5.65 3.70
C VAL A 90 -14.31 -6.90 2.85
N ALA A 91 -13.34 -7.82 2.96
CA ALA A 91 -13.26 -8.99 2.08
C ALA A 91 -12.50 -10.12 2.77
N ARG A 92 -12.47 -11.29 2.14
CA ARG A 92 -11.51 -12.32 2.52
C ARG A 92 -10.12 -11.87 2.12
N GLY A 93 -9.17 -11.92 3.07
CA GLY A 93 -7.76 -11.74 2.85
C GLY A 93 -7.05 -13.08 2.76
N VAL A 94 -6.09 -13.18 1.84
CA VAL A 94 -5.23 -14.35 1.70
C VAL A 94 -3.77 -13.92 1.75
N LEU A 95 -3.02 -14.47 2.71
CA LEU A 95 -1.58 -14.36 2.75
C LEU A 95 -0.97 -15.45 1.85
N ILE A 96 -0.16 -15.06 0.89
CA ILE A 96 0.69 -15.97 0.11
C ILE A 96 2.13 -15.81 0.59
N ASP A 97 2.56 -16.67 1.51
CA ASP A 97 3.89 -16.63 2.10
C ASP A 97 4.91 -17.34 1.22
N VAL A 98 5.37 -16.64 0.19
CA VAL A 98 6.31 -17.19 -0.79
C VAL A 98 7.67 -17.45 -0.16
N ALA A 99 8.14 -16.60 0.72
CA ALA A 99 9.42 -16.79 1.41
C ALA A 99 9.42 -18.09 2.23
N ALA A 100 8.40 -18.31 3.06
CA ALA A 100 8.28 -19.54 3.84
C ALA A 100 8.08 -20.78 2.95
N ALA A 101 7.38 -20.66 1.81
CA ALA A 101 7.25 -21.76 0.86
C ALA A 101 8.59 -22.17 0.24
N LYS A 102 9.53 -21.24 0.11
CA LYS A 102 10.91 -21.48 -0.32
C LYS A 102 11.86 -21.88 0.81
N GLY A 103 11.35 -21.97 2.05
CA GLY A 103 12.18 -22.28 3.23
C GLY A 103 13.15 -21.16 3.61
N LYS A 104 12.81 -19.92 3.26
CA LYS A 104 13.62 -18.73 3.54
C LYS A 104 12.85 -17.75 4.45
N PRO A 105 13.54 -16.98 5.29
CA PRO A 105 12.90 -15.88 6.01
C PRO A 105 12.48 -14.76 5.06
N MET A 106 13.32 -14.48 4.05
CA MET A 106 13.14 -13.47 3.02
C MET A 106 13.65 -14.01 1.68
N LEU A 107 13.02 -13.65 0.58
CA LEU A 107 13.49 -13.95 -0.77
C LEU A 107 14.76 -13.15 -1.10
N ASP A 108 15.59 -13.69 -1.99
CA ASP A 108 16.81 -13.01 -2.43
C ASP A 108 16.49 -11.72 -3.21
N ASP A 109 17.42 -10.77 -3.19
CA ASP A 109 17.32 -9.53 -3.94
C ASP A 109 17.01 -9.81 -5.42
N GLY A 110 16.07 -9.05 -5.95
CA GLY A 110 15.63 -9.18 -7.34
C GLY A 110 14.83 -10.45 -7.64
N TYR A 111 14.50 -11.27 -6.64
CA TYR A 111 13.69 -12.47 -6.86
C TYR A 111 12.31 -12.09 -7.40
N ARG A 112 11.98 -12.64 -8.56
CA ARG A 112 10.71 -12.40 -9.22
C ARG A 112 9.75 -13.55 -8.94
N ILE A 113 8.71 -13.27 -8.16
CA ILE A 113 7.67 -14.23 -7.82
C ILE A 113 6.91 -14.61 -9.10
N THR A 114 6.92 -15.89 -9.40
CA THR A 114 6.22 -16.47 -10.55
C THR A 114 4.88 -17.07 -10.14
N ARG A 115 4.04 -17.41 -11.14
CA ARG A 115 2.82 -18.17 -10.92
C ARG A 115 3.10 -19.50 -10.20
N ALA A 116 4.15 -20.21 -10.58
CA ALA A 116 4.53 -21.47 -9.95
C ALA A 116 4.89 -21.30 -8.46
N ASP A 117 5.52 -20.18 -8.09
CA ASP A 117 5.81 -19.87 -6.68
C ASP A 117 4.54 -19.63 -5.88
N ILE A 118 3.59 -18.93 -6.46
CA ILE A 118 2.25 -18.69 -5.87
C ILE A 118 1.54 -20.01 -5.65
N GLU A 119 1.44 -20.85 -6.69
CA GLU A 119 0.78 -22.16 -6.62
C GLU A 119 1.47 -23.07 -5.59
N GLN A 120 2.80 -23.06 -5.50
CA GLN A 120 3.55 -23.80 -4.49
C GLN A 120 3.22 -23.33 -3.07
N ALA A 121 3.16 -22.01 -2.85
CA ALA A 121 2.82 -21.44 -1.55
C ALA A 121 1.38 -21.80 -1.14
N LEU A 122 0.42 -21.64 -2.03
CA LEU A 122 -0.98 -21.99 -1.81
C LEU A 122 -1.16 -23.47 -1.49
N GLN A 123 -0.48 -24.36 -2.23
CA GLN A 123 -0.50 -25.79 -1.96
C GLN A 123 0.04 -26.12 -0.55
N ARG A 124 1.17 -25.52 -0.17
CA ARG A 124 1.76 -25.70 1.17
C ARG A 124 0.83 -25.20 2.27
N GLN A 125 0.20 -24.07 2.06
CA GLN A 125 -0.72 -23.42 2.98
C GLN A 125 -2.10 -24.09 3.02
N LYS A 126 -2.43 -24.93 2.03
CA LYS A 126 -3.74 -25.57 1.81
C LYS A 126 -4.85 -24.54 1.63
N VAL A 127 -4.57 -23.47 0.91
CA VAL A 127 -5.48 -22.37 0.62
C VAL A 127 -5.74 -22.29 -0.87
N GLU A 128 -6.98 -22.01 -1.24
CA GLU A 128 -7.40 -21.73 -2.61
C GLU A 128 -7.85 -20.28 -2.75
N LEU A 129 -7.44 -19.62 -3.82
CA LEU A 129 -7.88 -18.26 -4.12
C LEU A 129 -9.32 -18.26 -4.62
N GLN A 130 -10.04 -17.20 -4.27
CA GLN A 130 -11.42 -16.96 -4.69
C GLN A 130 -11.55 -15.58 -5.32
N THR A 131 -12.48 -15.42 -6.22
CA THR A 131 -12.81 -14.12 -6.80
C THR A 131 -13.23 -13.14 -5.70
N GLY A 132 -12.62 -11.96 -5.71
CA GLY A 132 -12.87 -10.92 -4.70
C GLY A 132 -11.91 -10.94 -3.50
N ASP A 133 -10.91 -11.83 -3.48
CA ASP A 133 -9.90 -11.85 -2.44
C ASP A 133 -9.03 -10.58 -2.45
N VAL A 134 -8.62 -10.16 -1.26
CA VAL A 134 -7.45 -9.30 -1.05
C VAL A 134 -6.24 -10.22 -0.89
N VAL A 135 -5.35 -10.23 -1.87
CA VAL A 135 -4.18 -11.10 -1.90
C VAL A 135 -2.95 -10.33 -1.43
N LEU A 136 -2.33 -10.80 -0.34
CA LEU A 136 -1.12 -10.22 0.22
C LEU A 136 0.06 -11.18 0.07
N LEU A 137 1.06 -10.76 -0.68
CA LEU A 137 2.28 -11.52 -0.95
C LEU A 137 3.36 -11.19 0.10
N ARG A 138 4.00 -12.21 0.65
CA ARG A 138 5.11 -12.02 1.56
C ARG A 138 6.43 -12.52 0.95
N PRO A 139 7.16 -11.67 0.23
CA PRO A 139 8.57 -11.89 -0.05
C PRO A 139 9.48 -11.83 1.19
N GLY A 140 9.00 -11.29 2.32
CA GLY A 140 9.73 -11.15 3.57
C GLY A 140 10.57 -9.88 3.67
N ARG A 141 10.37 -8.92 2.76
CA ARG A 141 11.22 -7.72 2.65
C ARG A 141 11.11 -6.80 3.86
N MET A 142 10.00 -6.84 4.60
CA MET A 142 9.81 -6.04 5.81
C MET A 142 10.86 -6.32 6.89
N GLN A 143 11.57 -7.44 6.86
CA GLN A 143 12.66 -7.74 7.79
C GLN A 143 13.86 -6.78 7.65
N GLU A 144 14.02 -6.14 6.48
CA GLU A 144 15.05 -5.13 6.23
C GLU A 144 14.57 -3.69 6.45
N TYR A 145 13.36 -3.48 6.97
CA TYR A 145 12.71 -2.17 7.02
C TYR A 145 13.52 -1.12 7.78
N GLU A 146 14.21 -1.50 8.86
CA GLU A 146 15.04 -0.57 9.62
C GLU A 146 16.29 -0.10 8.85
N ASN A 147 16.74 -0.89 7.87
CA ASN A 147 17.81 -0.52 6.95
C ASN A 147 17.22 -0.04 5.63
N ALA A 148 16.86 1.24 5.56
CA ALA A 148 16.21 1.83 4.39
C ALA A 148 16.98 1.61 3.08
N HIS A 149 18.32 1.57 3.13
CA HIS A 149 19.12 1.31 1.93
C HIS A 149 18.93 -0.12 1.44
N ALA A 150 19.09 -1.11 2.31
CA ALA A 150 18.88 -2.51 1.97
C ALA A 150 17.43 -2.75 1.53
N TYR A 151 16.45 -2.21 2.28
CA TYR A 151 15.04 -2.35 1.95
C TYR A 151 14.69 -1.90 0.53
N MET A 152 15.28 -0.81 0.07
CA MET A 152 15.00 -0.20 -1.24
C MET A 152 15.81 -0.81 -2.38
N GLN A 153 16.89 -1.56 -2.10
CA GLN A 153 17.78 -2.05 -3.12
C GLN A 153 17.28 -3.37 -3.72
N ASN A 154 16.98 -3.38 -5.02
CA ASN A 154 16.55 -4.56 -5.77
C ASN A 154 15.53 -5.44 -5.00
N PRO A 155 14.39 -4.90 -4.55
CA PRO A 155 13.46 -5.69 -3.75
C PRO A 155 12.95 -6.90 -4.53
N PRO A 156 12.82 -8.07 -3.87
CA PRO A 156 12.05 -9.17 -4.41
C PRO A 156 10.57 -8.78 -4.49
N GLY A 157 9.83 -9.31 -5.44
CA GLY A 157 8.41 -8.98 -5.59
C GLY A 157 7.72 -9.70 -6.73
N LEU A 158 6.52 -9.28 -7.01
CA LEU A 158 5.63 -9.90 -7.99
C LEU A 158 6.17 -9.73 -9.41
N GLY A 159 6.13 -10.80 -10.22
CA GLY A 159 6.40 -10.76 -11.64
C GLY A 159 5.15 -10.46 -12.47
N TYR A 160 5.32 -9.85 -13.64
CA TYR A 160 4.22 -9.45 -14.52
C TYR A 160 3.24 -10.58 -14.86
N HIS A 161 3.74 -11.77 -15.24
CA HIS A 161 2.88 -12.91 -15.57
C HIS A 161 2.15 -13.48 -14.34
N ALA A 162 2.74 -13.35 -13.16
CA ALA A 162 2.10 -13.75 -11.92
C ALA A 162 1.01 -12.75 -11.50
N ALA A 163 1.21 -11.45 -11.73
CA ALA A 163 0.16 -10.45 -11.55
C ALA A 163 -1.05 -10.74 -12.44
N ARG A 164 -0.83 -11.08 -13.69
CA ARG A 164 -1.90 -11.50 -14.60
C ARG A 164 -2.67 -12.72 -14.10
N TYR A 165 -1.97 -13.72 -13.60
CA TYR A 165 -2.60 -14.90 -13.01
C TYR A 165 -3.50 -14.53 -11.82
N LEU A 166 -3.04 -13.68 -10.92
CA LEU A 166 -3.81 -13.26 -9.74
C LEU A 166 -5.11 -12.53 -10.13
N VAL A 167 -5.09 -11.72 -11.17
CA VAL A 167 -6.27 -10.94 -11.57
C VAL A 167 -7.14 -11.71 -12.58
N GLU A 168 -6.55 -12.18 -13.67
CA GLU A 168 -7.33 -12.79 -14.78
C GLU A 168 -7.85 -14.18 -14.44
N THR A 169 -7.12 -14.96 -13.65
CA THR A 169 -7.48 -16.34 -13.32
C THR A 169 -8.07 -16.47 -11.92
N ALA A 170 -7.41 -15.89 -10.92
CA ALA A 170 -7.85 -16.01 -9.53
C ALA A 170 -8.90 -14.95 -9.14
N GLY A 171 -9.00 -13.84 -9.86
CA GLY A 171 -9.99 -12.81 -9.63
C GLY A 171 -9.72 -11.95 -8.40
N ALA A 172 -8.45 -11.74 -8.05
CA ALA A 172 -8.07 -10.88 -6.94
C ALA A 172 -8.61 -9.46 -7.11
N MET A 173 -9.24 -8.93 -6.06
CA MET A 173 -9.79 -7.57 -6.05
C MET A 173 -8.73 -6.52 -5.72
N VAL A 174 -7.79 -6.87 -4.86
CA VAL A 174 -6.65 -6.04 -4.43
C VAL A 174 -5.44 -6.95 -4.33
N VAL A 175 -4.28 -6.46 -4.75
CA VAL A 175 -3.01 -7.18 -4.59
C VAL A 175 -2.06 -6.32 -3.77
N GLY A 176 -1.38 -6.90 -2.79
CA GLY A 176 -0.42 -6.17 -1.98
C GLY A 176 0.79 -7.00 -1.58
N ALA A 177 1.80 -6.34 -1.01
CA ALA A 177 3.01 -6.99 -0.50
C ALA A 177 3.67 -6.19 0.63
N ASP A 178 4.69 -6.82 1.23
CA ASP A 178 5.51 -6.23 2.30
C ASP A 178 6.70 -5.41 1.78
N ASN A 179 6.90 -5.35 0.47
CA ASN A 179 7.92 -4.52 -0.17
C ASN A 179 7.35 -3.19 -0.67
N LEU A 180 8.20 -2.24 -0.96
CA LEU A 180 7.88 -1.07 -1.75
C LEU A 180 7.92 -1.48 -3.22
N SER A 181 6.91 -1.05 -3.99
CA SER A 181 6.73 -1.35 -5.39
C SER A 181 6.02 -2.67 -5.73
N LEU A 182 5.55 -3.46 -4.76
CA LEU A 182 4.89 -4.73 -5.03
C LEU A 182 5.70 -5.66 -5.95
N GLU A 183 6.19 -5.14 -7.07
CA GLU A 183 6.95 -5.90 -8.07
C GLU A 183 8.44 -6.00 -7.78
N ALA A 184 9.10 -6.95 -8.42
CA ALA A 184 10.53 -7.15 -8.31
C ALA A 184 11.32 -6.16 -9.17
N PHE A 185 12.42 -5.64 -8.64
CA PHE A 185 13.40 -4.86 -9.40
C PHE A 185 14.69 -5.65 -9.62
N PRO A 186 15.39 -5.40 -10.75
CA PRO A 186 15.02 -4.53 -11.87
C PRO A 186 13.83 -5.07 -12.68
N SER A 187 13.19 -4.19 -13.45
CA SER A 187 12.06 -4.58 -14.34
C SER A 187 12.42 -5.75 -15.27
N GLN A 188 11.40 -6.54 -15.59
CA GLN A 188 11.53 -7.61 -16.59
C GLN A 188 11.23 -7.15 -18.02
N LEU A 189 10.69 -5.95 -18.19
CA LEU A 189 10.38 -5.36 -19.49
C LEU A 189 11.27 -4.13 -19.72
N GLU A 190 11.96 -4.08 -20.85
CA GLU A 190 12.83 -2.95 -21.19
C GLU A 190 12.06 -1.66 -21.47
N SER A 191 10.80 -1.78 -21.91
CA SER A 191 9.93 -0.66 -22.28
C SER A 191 9.14 -0.07 -21.13
N ASP A 192 9.07 -0.75 -19.99
CA ASP A 192 8.31 -0.33 -18.80
C ASP A 192 9.11 -0.68 -17.54
N TYR A 193 9.42 0.33 -16.74
CA TYR A 193 10.20 0.10 -15.53
C TYR A 193 9.37 -0.48 -14.36
N VAL A 194 8.03 -0.40 -14.43
CA VAL A 194 7.07 -0.91 -13.45
C VAL A 194 5.85 -1.56 -14.10
N PRO A 195 6.07 -2.63 -14.88
CA PRO A 195 5.02 -3.24 -15.69
C PRO A 195 3.87 -3.84 -14.86
N VAL A 196 4.11 -4.22 -13.61
CA VAL A 196 3.04 -4.73 -12.74
C VAL A 196 2.11 -3.60 -12.30
N HIS A 197 2.64 -2.44 -11.93
CA HIS A 197 1.83 -1.26 -11.62
C HIS A 197 0.99 -0.82 -12.81
N THR A 198 1.64 -0.66 -13.97
CA THR A 198 0.96 -0.27 -15.21
C THR A 198 -0.19 -1.22 -15.51
N TYR A 199 0.06 -2.53 -15.43
CA TYR A 199 -0.95 -3.54 -15.68
C TYR A 199 -2.08 -3.50 -14.64
N LEU A 200 -1.76 -3.55 -13.34
CA LEU A 200 -2.77 -3.61 -12.29
C LEU A 200 -3.61 -2.34 -12.25
N LEU A 201 -2.98 -1.18 -12.19
CA LEU A 201 -3.68 0.08 -11.98
C LEU A 201 -4.33 0.61 -13.25
N ALA A 202 -3.59 0.71 -14.37
CA ALA A 202 -4.09 1.35 -15.57
C ALA A 202 -4.93 0.43 -16.46
N GLU A 203 -4.59 -0.86 -16.55
CA GLU A 203 -5.28 -1.79 -17.44
C GLU A 203 -6.39 -2.56 -16.75
N GLN A 204 -6.17 -3.05 -15.51
CA GLN A 204 -7.11 -3.93 -14.80
C GLN A 204 -7.97 -3.21 -13.76
N GLY A 205 -7.57 -2.02 -13.30
CA GLY A 205 -8.28 -1.31 -12.23
C GLY A 205 -8.21 -2.03 -10.89
N THR A 206 -7.11 -2.72 -10.63
CA THR A 206 -6.84 -3.45 -9.40
C THR A 206 -5.92 -2.60 -8.52
N PRO A 207 -6.39 -2.09 -7.36
CA PRO A 207 -5.56 -1.33 -6.44
C PRO A 207 -4.41 -2.14 -5.86
N ILE A 208 -3.34 -1.43 -5.49
CA ILE A 208 -2.13 -2.03 -4.92
C ILE A 208 -1.98 -1.61 -3.46
N ILE A 209 -1.62 -2.55 -2.57
CA ILE A 209 -1.21 -2.27 -1.20
C ILE A 209 0.29 -2.52 -1.08
N GLU A 210 1.03 -1.53 -0.58
CA GLU A 210 2.47 -1.65 -0.38
C GLU A 210 2.86 -1.48 1.09
N LEU A 211 4.07 -1.91 1.43
CA LEU A 211 4.64 -1.76 2.77
C LEU A 211 3.76 -2.41 3.86
N ALA A 212 3.07 -3.50 3.53
CA ALA A 212 2.24 -4.21 4.49
C ALA A 212 3.12 -5.01 5.47
N TYR A 213 2.89 -4.84 6.78
CA TYR A 213 3.58 -5.67 7.77
C TYR A 213 2.88 -7.03 7.86
N LEU A 214 3.50 -8.08 7.31
CA LEU A 214 2.92 -9.41 7.19
C LEU A 214 3.61 -10.47 8.06
N GLU A 215 4.60 -10.07 8.86
CA GLU A 215 5.42 -10.99 9.65
C GLU A 215 4.63 -11.73 10.73
N ASP A 216 3.66 -11.06 11.36
CA ASP A 216 2.83 -11.69 12.39
C ASP A 216 1.91 -12.76 11.79
N LEU A 217 1.29 -12.47 10.64
CA LEU A 217 0.46 -13.45 9.92
C LEU A 217 1.27 -14.68 9.51
N SER A 218 2.52 -14.48 9.03
CA SER A 218 3.44 -15.55 8.66
C SER A 218 3.85 -16.39 9.87
N ARG A 219 4.26 -15.75 10.96
CA ARG A 219 4.68 -16.42 12.21
C ARG A 219 3.55 -17.27 12.78
N ASP A 220 2.35 -16.72 12.80
CA ASP A 220 1.17 -17.36 13.39
C ASP A 220 0.46 -18.30 12.39
N GLN A 221 0.99 -18.41 11.16
CA GLN A 221 0.46 -19.24 10.06
C GLN A 221 -1.01 -18.93 9.74
N VAL A 222 -1.40 -17.67 9.85
CA VAL A 222 -2.73 -17.17 9.49
C VAL A 222 -2.72 -16.83 8.00
N TYR A 223 -3.23 -17.73 7.19
CA TYR A 223 -3.22 -17.60 5.74
C TYR A 223 -4.55 -17.10 5.17
N GLU A 224 -5.65 -17.28 5.89
CA GLU A 224 -6.98 -16.77 5.54
C GLU A 224 -7.52 -15.95 6.71
N PHE A 225 -8.07 -14.80 6.39
CA PHE A 225 -8.58 -13.86 7.42
C PHE A 225 -9.65 -12.95 6.83
N ALA A 226 -10.49 -12.39 7.69
CA ALA A 226 -11.31 -11.26 7.30
C ALA A 226 -10.43 -10.01 7.23
N PHE A 227 -10.26 -9.46 6.03
CA PHE A 227 -9.52 -8.23 5.77
C PHE A 227 -10.44 -7.02 5.90
N ILE A 228 -10.04 -6.05 6.71
CA ILE A 228 -10.69 -4.75 6.81
C ILE A 228 -9.64 -3.68 6.55
N GLY A 229 -9.86 -2.83 5.53
CA GLY A 229 -8.98 -1.73 5.22
C GLY A 229 -9.75 -0.55 4.61
N SER A 230 -9.51 0.64 5.14
CA SER A 230 -10.13 1.85 4.65
C SER A 230 -9.07 2.94 4.51
N PRO A 231 -8.76 3.37 3.28
CA PRO A 231 -7.82 4.45 3.08
C PRO A 231 -8.39 5.78 3.58
N LEU A 232 -7.51 6.69 3.94
CA LEU A 232 -7.89 8.08 4.17
C LEU A 232 -8.40 8.69 2.86
N LYS A 233 -9.48 9.46 2.94
CA LYS A 233 -10.10 10.09 1.76
C LYS A 233 -9.40 11.40 1.40
N PHE A 234 -8.17 11.33 0.94
CA PHE A 234 -7.43 12.47 0.43
C PHE A 234 -7.94 12.81 -0.97
N ARG A 235 -8.77 13.85 -1.05
CA ARG A 235 -9.41 14.25 -2.31
C ARG A 235 -8.37 14.63 -3.37
N GLY A 236 -8.43 13.94 -4.51
CA GLY A 236 -7.54 14.18 -5.64
C GLY A 236 -6.15 13.56 -5.49
N ALA A 237 -5.93 12.72 -4.46
CA ALA A 237 -4.66 12.03 -4.29
C ALA A 237 -4.62 10.70 -5.06
N ASP A 238 -3.41 10.27 -5.32
CA ASP A 238 -3.06 9.04 -6.05
C ASP A 238 -2.81 7.85 -5.12
N ALA A 239 -2.74 8.09 -3.83
CA ALA A 239 -2.65 7.08 -2.78
C ALA A 239 -3.10 7.65 -1.44
N ALA A 240 -3.28 6.79 -0.46
CA ALA A 240 -3.43 7.19 0.93
C ALA A 240 -2.92 6.11 1.89
N PRO A 241 -2.45 6.52 3.07
CA PRO A 241 -2.17 5.60 4.15
C PRO A 241 -3.38 4.73 4.46
N LEU A 242 -3.09 3.48 4.73
CA LEU A 242 -4.05 2.46 5.09
C LEU A 242 -3.58 1.76 6.36
N ARG A 243 -4.49 1.56 7.31
CA ARG A 243 -4.26 0.69 8.45
C ARG A 243 -5.07 -0.59 8.29
N PRO A 244 -4.52 -1.61 7.61
CA PRO A 244 -5.23 -2.87 7.43
C PRO A 244 -5.34 -3.62 8.75
N THR A 245 -6.43 -4.35 8.90
CA THR A 245 -6.67 -5.24 10.04
C THR A 245 -7.05 -6.61 9.49
N ALA A 246 -6.44 -7.65 10.06
CA ALA A 246 -6.73 -9.04 9.75
C ALA A 246 -7.34 -9.73 10.98
N PHE A 247 -8.49 -10.36 10.80
CA PHE A 247 -9.10 -11.24 11.80
C PHE A 247 -9.02 -12.66 11.28
N PRO A 248 -8.28 -13.57 11.94
CA PRO A 248 -8.20 -14.97 11.50
C PRO A 248 -9.59 -15.58 11.31
N LEU A 249 -9.75 -16.36 10.27
CA LEU A 249 -10.94 -17.19 10.07
C LEU A 249 -10.66 -18.55 10.73
N ASP A 250 -11.61 -19.02 11.53
CA ASP A 250 -11.54 -20.32 12.23
C ASP A 250 -11.52 -21.51 11.26
#